data_db3459b33b21456ffcec76abc9c06ba4
#
_entry.id   db3459b33b21456ffcec76abc9c06ba4
#
_cell.length_a   1.000
_cell.length_b   1.000
_cell.length_c   1.000
_cell.angle_alpha   90.00
_cell.angle_beta   90.00
_cell.angle_gamma   90.00
#
_symmetry.space_group_name_H-M   'P 1'
#
loop_
_entity.id
_entity.type
_entity.pdbx_description
1 polymer ?
#
loop_
_entity_poly.entity_id
_entity_poly.type
_entity_poly.pdbx_seq_one_letter_code
_entity_poly.pdbx_strand_id
1 'polypeptide(L)'
;MTLTKIQIVESIQNQTGFPKNKSSEIVETLLEIIKRTLASGEDVLVSGFGKFRVNEKKERKGRNPSTGDAMMLEPRKVVTFKCSGKLRNKING
;
A
#
# COMPACT_ATOMS: atom_id res chain seq x y z
N MET A 1 -11.40 7.16 13.15
CA MET A 1 -10.05 7.08 13.73
C MET A 1 -9.10 6.40 12.75
N THR A 2 -7.89 6.93 12.61
CA THR A 2 -6.91 6.36 11.68
C THR A 2 -5.88 5.55 12.47
N LEU A 3 -5.60 4.34 12.03
CA LEU A 3 -4.54 3.52 12.61
C LEU A 3 -3.19 4.05 12.11
N THR A 4 -2.33 4.45 13.04
CA THR A 4 -1.01 4.99 12.72
C THR A 4 0.08 3.93 12.92
N LYS A 5 1.27 4.19 12.39
CA LYS A 5 2.43 3.31 12.56
C LYS A 5 2.77 3.12 14.04
N ILE A 6 2.70 4.19 14.82
CA ILE A 6 2.98 4.14 16.27
C ILE A 6 2.00 3.21 16.96
N GLN A 7 0.72 3.27 16.60
CA GLN A 7 -0.30 2.40 17.18
C GLN A 7 -0.08 0.94 16.80
N ILE A 8 0.40 0.68 15.59
CA ILE A 8 0.76 -0.69 15.16
C ILE A 8 1.91 -1.21 16.01
N VAL A 9 2.93 -0.39 16.26
CA VAL A 9 4.07 -0.77 17.10
C VAL A 9 3.59 -1.09 18.52
N GLU A 10 2.73 -0.26 19.09
CA GLU A 10 2.16 -0.49 20.43
C GLU A 10 1.36 -1.80 20.49
N SER A 11 0.57 -2.08 19.48
CA SER A 11 -0.20 -3.33 19.40
C SER A 11 0.72 -4.55 19.35
N ILE A 12 1.82 -4.48 18.61
CA ILE A 12 2.79 -5.57 18.54
C ILE A 12 3.45 -5.79 19.91
N GLN A 13 3.82 -4.70 20.60
CA GLN A 13 4.35 -4.79 21.97
C GLN A 13 3.38 -5.51 22.91
N ASN A 14 2.11 -5.15 22.85
CA ASN A 14 1.08 -5.72 23.71
C ASN A 14 0.82 -7.20 23.43
N GLN A 15 0.85 -7.60 22.16
CA GLN A 15 0.53 -8.97 21.77
C GLN A 15 1.72 -9.92 21.85
N THR A 16 2.94 -9.44 21.68
CA THR A 16 4.14 -10.28 21.66
C THR A 16 4.99 -10.17 22.90
N GLY A 17 4.85 -9.08 23.66
CA GLY A 17 5.74 -8.80 24.78
C GLY A 17 7.12 -8.29 24.36
N PHE A 18 7.34 -8.04 23.07
CA PHE A 18 8.62 -7.52 22.61
C PHE A 18 8.80 -6.06 23.05
N PRO A 19 10.07 -5.64 23.33
CA PRO A 19 10.33 -4.24 23.66
C PRO A 19 10.03 -3.32 22.47
N LYS A 20 9.85 -2.04 22.76
CA LYS A 20 9.47 -1.04 21.74
C LYS A 20 10.46 -0.99 20.58
N ASN A 21 11.76 -1.06 20.86
CA ASN A 21 12.80 -1.05 19.83
C ASN A 21 12.63 -2.17 18.83
N LYS A 22 12.39 -3.38 19.33
CA LYS A 22 12.22 -4.56 18.49
C LYS A 22 10.92 -4.49 17.70
N SER A 23 9.84 -4.06 18.34
CA SER A 23 8.53 -3.92 17.68
C SER A 23 8.59 -2.88 16.57
N SER A 24 9.24 -1.75 16.81
CA SER A 24 9.44 -0.70 15.82
C SER A 24 10.27 -1.19 14.63
N GLU A 25 11.34 -1.93 14.91
CA GLU A 25 12.20 -2.50 13.86
C GLU A 25 11.44 -3.48 12.97
N ILE A 26 10.58 -4.32 13.55
CA ILE A 26 9.76 -5.27 12.81
C ILE A 26 8.82 -4.52 11.86
N VAL A 27 8.14 -3.50 12.34
CA VAL A 27 7.21 -2.71 11.52
C VAL A 27 7.95 -2.00 10.39
N GLU A 28 9.09 -1.36 10.69
CA GLU A 28 9.87 -0.65 9.68
C GLU A 28 10.39 -1.61 8.60
N THR A 29 10.90 -2.77 9.01
CA THR A 29 11.41 -3.78 8.08
C THR A 29 10.30 -4.27 7.16
N LEU A 30 9.12 -4.59 7.72
CA LEU A 30 8.00 -5.06 6.93
C LEU A 30 7.54 -4.03 5.91
N LEU A 31 7.37 -2.77 6.33
CA LEU A 31 6.95 -1.70 5.44
C LEU A 31 7.99 -1.43 4.36
N GLU A 32 9.27 -1.53 4.70
CA GLU A 32 10.36 -1.34 3.73
C GLU A 32 10.36 -2.43 2.67
N ILE A 33 10.12 -3.69 3.05
CA ILE A 33 10.01 -4.80 2.11
C ILE A 33 8.85 -4.56 1.14
N ILE A 34 7.69 -4.16 1.65
CA ILE A 34 6.51 -3.89 0.83
C ILE A 34 6.79 -2.75 -0.14
N LYS A 35 7.35 -1.64 0.34
CA LYS A 35 7.67 -0.48 -0.50
C LYS A 35 8.65 -0.83 -1.62
N ARG A 36 9.69 -1.57 -1.28
CA ARG A 36 10.72 -1.96 -2.24
C ARG A 36 10.17 -2.88 -3.32
N THR A 37 9.34 -3.83 -2.93
CA THR A 37 8.69 -4.76 -3.87
C THR A 37 7.77 -4.01 -4.84
N LEU A 38 6.95 -3.11 -4.32
CA LEU A 38 6.05 -2.31 -5.16
C LEU A 38 6.82 -1.36 -6.06
N ALA A 39 7.90 -0.77 -5.56
CA ALA A 39 8.74 0.13 -6.36
C ALA A 39 9.42 -0.59 -7.52
N SER A 40 9.70 -1.89 -7.37
CA SER A 40 10.28 -2.70 -8.44
C SER A 40 9.25 -3.12 -9.50
N GLY A 41 7.97 -2.84 -9.27
CA GLY A 41 6.89 -3.18 -10.19
C GLY A 41 6.22 -4.52 -9.91
N GLU A 42 6.57 -5.18 -8.81
CA GLU A 42 5.96 -6.44 -8.41
C GLU A 42 4.77 -6.23 -7.47
N ASP A 43 3.75 -7.06 -7.64
CA ASP A 43 2.59 -7.05 -6.75
C ASP A 43 2.96 -7.65 -5.40
N VAL A 44 2.22 -7.25 -4.36
CA VAL A 44 2.38 -7.83 -3.01
C VAL A 44 1.05 -8.48 -2.62
N LEU A 45 1.08 -9.79 -2.38
CA LEU A 45 -0.07 -10.54 -1.92
C LEU A 45 0.09 -10.90 -0.45
N VAL A 46 -0.86 -10.46 0.38
CA VAL A 46 -0.92 -10.82 1.79
C VAL A 46 -2.15 -11.71 1.99
N SER A 47 -1.91 -13.00 2.18
CA SER A 47 -2.99 -13.99 2.32
C SER A 47 -3.95 -13.61 3.44
N GLY A 48 -5.25 -13.67 3.14
CA GLY A 48 -6.28 -13.34 4.11
C GLY A 48 -6.51 -11.85 4.33
N PHE A 49 -5.69 -11.01 3.73
CA PHE A 49 -5.81 -9.55 3.84
C PHE A 49 -6.15 -8.91 2.50
N GLY A 50 -5.25 -9.00 1.54
CA GLY A 50 -5.50 -8.43 0.23
C GLY A 50 -4.26 -8.42 -0.66
N LYS A 51 -4.42 -7.78 -1.80
CA LYS A 51 -3.37 -7.70 -2.80
C LYS A 51 -3.11 -6.25 -3.18
N PHE A 52 -1.85 -5.84 -3.08
CA PHE A 52 -1.38 -4.56 -3.60
C PHE A 52 -0.91 -4.79 -5.03
N ARG A 53 -1.52 -4.10 -5.96
CA ARG A 53 -1.25 -4.30 -7.37
C ARG A 53 -0.61 -3.06 -7.97
N VAL A 54 0.48 -3.25 -8.71
CA VAL A 54 1.16 -2.16 -9.41
C VAL A 54 0.63 -2.12 -10.84
N ASN A 55 0.05 -0.99 -11.23
CA ASN A 55 -0.41 -0.75 -12.58
C ASN A 55 0.47 0.31 -13.23
N GLU A 56 1.01 -0.01 -14.41
CA GLU A 56 1.71 0.98 -15.21
C GLU A 56 0.73 1.68 -16.11
N LYS A 57 0.64 2.99 -15.96
CA LYS A 57 -0.15 3.83 -16.88
C LYS A 57 0.77 4.34 -17.96
N LYS A 58 0.48 3.93 -19.18
CA LYS A 58 1.27 4.34 -20.35
C LYS A 58 1.06 5.81 -20.65
N GLU A 59 2.00 6.38 -21.41
CA GLU A 59 1.85 7.71 -21.98
C GLU A 59 0.54 7.80 -22.74
N ARG A 60 -0.22 8.85 -22.50
CA ARG A 60 -1.53 9.03 -23.13
C ARG A 60 -1.81 10.51 -23.37
N LYS A 61 -2.69 10.78 -24.34
CA LYS A 61 -3.15 12.14 -24.59
C LYS A 61 -4.17 12.55 -23.53
N GLY A 62 -3.98 13.74 -23.00
CA GLY A 62 -4.93 14.39 -22.14
C GLY A 62 -5.30 15.75 -22.72
N ARG A 63 -6.05 16.53 -21.96
CA ARG A 63 -6.42 17.89 -22.36
C ARG A 63 -6.07 18.85 -21.24
N ASN A 64 -5.43 19.95 -21.60
CA ASN A 64 -5.13 21.00 -20.63
C ASN A 64 -6.43 21.73 -20.25
N PRO A 65 -6.85 21.69 -18.99
CA PRO A 65 -8.12 22.31 -18.59
C PRO A 65 -8.13 23.83 -18.72
N SER A 66 -6.96 24.47 -18.72
CA SER A 66 -6.87 25.94 -18.85
C SER A 66 -6.98 26.42 -20.28
N THR A 67 -6.39 25.71 -21.24
CA THR A 67 -6.33 26.11 -22.63
C THR A 67 -7.20 25.27 -23.55
N GLY A 68 -7.58 24.07 -23.10
CA GLY A 68 -8.31 23.10 -23.90
C GLY A 68 -7.45 22.36 -24.92
N ASP A 69 -6.16 22.65 -24.95
CA ASP A 69 -5.24 22.00 -25.90
C ASP A 69 -4.91 20.58 -25.46
N ALA A 70 -4.64 19.73 -26.45
CA ALA A 70 -4.20 18.35 -26.17
C ALA A 70 -2.79 18.38 -25.58
N MET A 71 -2.55 17.51 -24.61
CA MET A 71 -1.24 17.34 -23.99
C MET A 71 -0.95 15.87 -23.77
N MET A 72 0.33 15.50 -23.68
CA MET A 72 0.75 14.14 -23.40
C MET A 72 0.95 13.98 -21.89
N LEU A 73 0.31 12.97 -21.32
CA LEU A 73 0.48 12.61 -19.91
C LEU A 73 1.62 11.60 -19.81
N GLU A 74 2.54 11.84 -18.89
CA GLU A 74 3.69 10.98 -18.68
C GLU A 74 3.28 9.59 -18.16
N PRO A 75 4.01 8.53 -18.55
CA PRO A 75 3.79 7.21 -17.97
C PRO A 75 4.05 7.24 -16.47
N ARG A 76 3.27 6.52 -15.71
CA ARG A 76 3.45 6.43 -14.25
C ARG A 76 2.99 5.09 -13.72
N LYS A 77 3.52 4.72 -12.56
CA LYS A 77 3.08 3.55 -11.83
C LYS A 77 2.11 3.98 -10.75
N VAL A 78 1.03 3.24 -10.58
CA VAL A 78 0.06 3.44 -9.49
C VAL A 78 -0.15 2.14 -8.75
N VAL A 79 -0.36 2.25 -7.44
CA VAL A 79 -0.64 1.10 -6.59
C VAL A 79 -2.11 1.11 -6.23
N THR A 80 -2.78 -0.02 -6.46
CA THR A 80 -4.17 -0.22 -6.05
C THR A 80 -4.24 -1.38 -5.08
N PHE A 81 -5.19 -1.32 -4.14
CA PHE A 81 -5.40 -2.36 -3.16
C PHE A 81 -6.74 -3.03 -3.38
N LYS A 82 -6.75 -4.38 -3.34
CA LYS A 82 -7.96 -5.17 -3.44
C LYS A 82 -8.06 -6.09 -2.22
N CYS A 83 -9.16 -5.99 -1.49
CA CYS A 83 -9.42 -6.85 -0.33
C CYS A 83 -9.51 -8.31 -0.72
N SER A 84 -9.01 -9.19 0.15
CA SER A 84 -9.30 -10.62 0.06
C SER A 84 -10.75 -10.89 0.41
N GLY A 85 -11.24 -12.08 0.05
CA GLY A 85 -12.59 -12.51 0.44
C GLY A 85 -12.76 -12.56 1.96
N LYS A 86 -11.74 -13.01 2.68
CA LYS A 86 -11.76 -13.07 4.14
C LYS A 86 -11.89 -11.69 4.77
N LEU A 87 -11.12 -10.72 4.28
CA LEU A 87 -11.19 -9.36 4.79
C LEU A 87 -12.53 -8.73 4.47
N ARG A 88 -13.03 -8.92 3.26
CA ARG A 88 -14.34 -8.40 2.86
C ARG A 88 -15.44 -8.92 3.75
N ASN A 89 -15.44 -10.22 4.04
CA ASN A 89 -16.43 -10.83 4.92
C ASN A 89 -16.34 -10.28 6.33
N LYS A 90 -15.13 -10.05 6.84
CA LYS A 90 -14.92 -9.50 8.17
C LYS A 90 -15.43 -8.06 8.29
N ILE A 91 -15.28 -7.27 7.24
CA ILE A 91 -15.74 -5.87 7.22
C ILE A 91 -17.26 -5.81 7.10
N ASN A 92 -17.85 -6.63 6.25
CA ASN A 92 -19.27 -6.56 5.91
C ASN A 92 -20.13 -7.53 6.71
N GLY A 93 -19.52 -8.48 7.36
CA GLY A 93 -20.22 -9.49 8.14
C GLY A 93 -20.22 -9.17 9.60
#